data_8de408dc47bb82cc70736f59436610ad
#
_entry.id   8de408dc47bb82cc70736f59436610ad
#
_cell.length_a   1.000
_cell.length_b   1.000
_cell.length_c   1.000
_cell.angle_alpha   90.00
_cell.angle_beta   90.00
_cell.angle_gamma   90.00
#
_symmetry.space_group_name_H-M   'P 1'
#
loop_
_entity.id
_entity.type
_entity.pdbx_description
1 polymer ?
#
loop_
_entity_poly.entity_id
_entity_poly.type
_entity_poly.pdbx_seq_one_letter_code
_entity_poly.pdbx_strand_id
1 'polypeptide(L)'
;TGGYSYDGLITELSTYAKADSVRLTFPEGTTAIAIARKMEEAGLCTAEEFLEEANTGDFSEYTFWQYVPDDAPNRFMKCEGYLFPDTYEFLTDDTVHHYVATFYAHFDKQFTDEMYRELEKQELTLPEVITLASFVQEEAGNDQDSNVAQVFRNRLAEGSPYPKLQSNTSSYVQSDEDNNYLWNWVAPYYGGWEKIPENIRNAYDTYTCTGLPAGPISNPGLAAIQAALAPQCDEEVRDCYFFVTDLSGHYYYAKTYAEHQ
;
A
#
# COMPACT_ATOMS: atom_id res chain seq x y z
N THR A 1 19.22 -16.53 -45.38
CA THR A 1 19.42 -17.37 -44.20
C THR A 1 20.85 -17.20 -43.72
N GLY A 2 21.13 -16.10 -43.01
CA GLY A 2 22.39 -15.85 -42.33
C GLY A 2 22.42 -16.65 -41.02
N GLY A 3 23.22 -17.70 -40.99
CA GLY A 3 23.51 -18.38 -39.73
C GLY A 3 24.54 -17.56 -38.96
N TYR A 4 24.21 -17.17 -37.74
CA TYR A 4 25.23 -16.64 -36.84
C TYR A 4 26.25 -17.73 -36.52
N SER A 5 27.54 -17.37 -36.49
CA SER A 5 28.57 -18.25 -35.90
C SER A 5 28.35 -18.30 -34.38
N TYR A 6 28.81 -19.34 -33.71
CA TYR A 6 28.72 -19.47 -32.25
C TYR A 6 29.33 -18.25 -31.54
N ASP A 7 30.45 -17.73 -32.02
CA ASP A 7 31.08 -16.49 -31.50
C ASP A 7 30.25 -15.25 -31.80
N GLY A 8 29.54 -15.21 -32.94
CA GLY A 8 28.59 -14.12 -33.25
C GLY A 8 27.39 -14.09 -32.32
N LEU A 9 26.84 -15.27 -31.99
CA LEU A 9 25.76 -15.42 -31.01
C LEU A 9 26.21 -15.02 -29.59
N ILE A 10 27.42 -15.45 -29.19
CA ILE A 10 27.98 -15.06 -27.88
C ILE A 10 28.20 -13.54 -27.82
N THR A 11 28.72 -12.94 -28.89
CA THR A 11 28.95 -11.49 -28.96
C THR A 11 27.63 -10.74 -28.91
N GLU A 12 26.62 -11.19 -29.63
CA GLU A 12 25.30 -10.55 -29.64
C GLU A 12 24.57 -10.70 -28.29
N LEU A 13 24.59 -11.90 -27.71
CA LEU A 13 24.06 -12.15 -26.36
C LEU A 13 24.84 -11.37 -25.29
N SER A 14 26.15 -11.20 -25.43
CA SER A 14 26.99 -10.40 -24.53
C SER A 14 26.75 -8.90 -24.71
N THR A 15 26.29 -8.46 -25.87
CA THR A 15 25.94 -7.06 -26.16
C THR A 15 24.53 -6.75 -25.58
N TYR A 16 23.62 -7.70 -25.68
CA TYR A 16 22.30 -7.61 -24.99
C TYR A 16 22.41 -7.63 -23.46
N ALA A 17 23.45 -8.23 -22.90
CA ALA A 17 23.74 -8.23 -21.47
C ALA A 17 24.27 -6.87 -20.92
N LYS A 18 24.28 -5.81 -21.74
CA LYS A 18 24.68 -4.44 -21.40
C LYS A 18 23.57 -3.42 -21.66
N ALA A 19 22.31 -3.81 -21.52
CA ALA A 19 21.25 -2.81 -21.38
C ALA A 19 21.55 -2.00 -20.11
N ASP A 20 21.58 -0.68 -20.22
CA ASP A 20 21.74 0.20 -19.08
C ASP A 20 20.56 -0.04 -18.12
N SER A 21 20.85 -0.31 -16.86
CA SER A 21 19.83 -0.51 -15.84
C SER A 21 20.06 0.41 -14.66
N VAL A 22 18.98 0.72 -13.97
CA VAL A 22 19.00 1.49 -12.73
C VAL A 22 18.37 0.68 -11.62
N ARG A 23 19.04 0.64 -10.47
CA ARG A 23 18.53 -0.05 -9.27
C ARG A 23 17.89 0.95 -8.32
N LEU A 24 16.61 0.73 -8.02
CA LEU A 24 15.81 1.58 -7.11
C LEU A 24 15.24 0.75 -5.98
N THR A 25 15.29 1.31 -4.78
CA THR A 25 14.67 0.72 -3.58
C THR A 25 13.47 1.54 -3.16
N PHE A 26 12.34 0.89 -2.97
CA PHE A 26 11.10 1.47 -2.47
C PHE A 26 10.81 0.86 -1.10
N PRO A 27 11.00 1.62 0.00
CA PRO A 27 10.67 1.15 1.34
C PRO A 27 9.19 0.83 1.50
N GLU A 28 8.88 -0.05 2.45
CA GLU A 28 7.50 -0.28 2.88
C GLU A 28 6.86 1.03 3.36
N GLY A 29 5.58 1.22 3.07
CA GLY A 29 4.87 2.48 3.34
C GLY A 29 5.06 3.55 2.25
N THR A 30 5.87 3.33 1.21
CA THR A 30 6.02 4.30 0.11
C THR A 30 4.71 4.43 -0.67
N THR A 31 4.19 5.65 -0.85
CA THR A 31 2.95 5.92 -1.62
C THR A 31 3.16 5.80 -3.13
N ALA A 32 2.09 5.55 -3.88
CA ALA A 32 2.15 5.49 -5.36
C ALA A 32 2.72 6.78 -5.98
N ILE A 33 2.39 7.95 -5.43
CA ILE A 33 2.94 9.23 -5.89
C ILE A 33 4.45 9.31 -5.64
N ALA A 34 4.92 8.83 -4.48
CA ALA A 34 6.34 8.82 -4.17
C ALA A 34 7.11 7.86 -5.08
N ILE A 35 6.53 6.69 -5.39
CA ILE A 35 7.07 5.74 -6.36
C ILE A 35 7.21 6.42 -7.72
N ALA A 36 6.12 7.01 -8.23
CA ALA A 36 6.10 7.66 -9.53
C ALA A 36 7.15 8.78 -9.65
N ARG A 37 7.27 9.64 -8.63
CA ARG A 37 8.31 10.68 -8.58
C ARG A 37 9.72 10.11 -8.62
N LYS A 38 9.97 9.02 -7.92
CA LYS A 38 11.27 8.36 -7.92
C LYS A 38 11.60 7.71 -9.27
N MET A 39 10.61 7.20 -9.99
CA MET A 39 10.77 6.72 -11.36
C MET A 39 11.15 7.87 -12.31
N GLU A 40 10.51 9.04 -12.16
CA GLU A 40 10.81 10.26 -12.92
C GLU A 40 12.21 10.81 -12.60
N GLU A 41 12.57 10.89 -11.32
CA GLU A 41 13.92 11.31 -10.89
C GLU A 41 15.02 10.41 -11.44
N ALA A 42 14.72 9.12 -11.63
CA ALA A 42 15.63 8.15 -12.25
C ALA A 42 15.67 8.24 -13.78
N GLY A 43 14.82 9.07 -14.39
CA GLY A 43 14.76 9.27 -15.85
C GLY A 43 14.12 8.12 -16.63
N LEU A 44 13.31 7.28 -15.96
CA LEU A 44 12.66 6.12 -16.57
C LEU A 44 11.37 6.48 -17.31
N CYS A 45 10.54 7.33 -16.72
CA CYS A 45 9.29 7.85 -17.27
C CYS A 45 8.89 9.10 -16.49
N THR A 46 7.86 9.82 -16.93
CA THR A 46 7.28 10.89 -16.10
C THR A 46 6.40 10.29 -15.00
N ALA A 47 6.25 11.01 -13.89
CA ALA A 47 5.38 10.57 -12.79
C ALA A 47 3.92 10.46 -13.25
N GLU A 48 3.48 11.34 -14.17
CA GLU A 48 2.14 11.29 -14.76
C GLU A 48 1.92 10.02 -15.58
N GLU A 49 2.83 9.67 -16.49
CA GLU A 49 2.77 8.45 -17.31
C GLU A 49 2.73 7.21 -16.42
N PHE A 50 3.56 7.15 -15.38
CA PHE A 50 3.58 6.03 -14.44
C PHE A 50 2.24 5.86 -13.71
N LEU A 51 1.70 6.95 -13.15
CA LEU A 51 0.43 6.91 -12.41
C LEU A 51 -0.76 6.63 -13.32
N GLU A 52 -0.77 7.18 -14.55
CA GLU A 52 -1.83 6.89 -15.53
C GLU A 52 -1.84 5.40 -15.86
N GLU A 53 -0.69 4.84 -16.23
CA GLU A 53 -0.56 3.42 -16.55
C GLU A 53 -0.92 2.53 -15.36
N ALA A 54 -0.42 2.84 -14.15
CA ALA A 54 -0.72 2.06 -12.96
C ALA A 54 -2.21 2.06 -12.57
N ASN A 55 -2.95 3.12 -12.88
CA ASN A 55 -4.37 3.20 -12.56
C ASN A 55 -5.28 2.68 -13.67
N THR A 56 -4.88 2.75 -14.94
CA THR A 56 -5.77 2.53 -16.09
C THR A 56 -5.29 1.44 -17.07
N GLY A 57 -4.03 1.00 -16.96
CA GLY A 57 -3.46 -0.06 -17.77
C GLY A 57 -4.16 -1.40 -17.58
N ASP A 58 -4.02 -2.29 -18.55
CA ASP A 58 -4.54 -3.65 -18.47
C ASP A 58 -3.46 -4.58 -17.89
N PHE A 59 -3.72 -5.07 -16.69
CA PHE A 59 -2.87 -6.01 -15.94
C PHE A 59 -3.65 -7.28 -15.57
N SER A 60 -4.63 -7.66 -16.41
CA SER A 60 -5.51 -8.80 -16.20
C SER A 60 -4.79 -10.16 -16.17
N GLU A 61 -3.52 -10.22 -16.56
CA GLU A 61 -2.65 -11.38 -16.40
C GLU A 61 -2.29 -11.69 -14.94
N TYR A 62 -2.39 -10.72 -14.02
CA TYR A 62 -2.11 -10.91 -12.59
C TYR A 62 -3.36 -11.32 -11.83
N THR A 63 -3.24 -12.31 -10.95
CA THR A 63 -4.37 -12.88 -10.20
C THR A 63 -5.06 -11.82 -9.34
N PHE A 64 -4.31 -10.94 -8.66
CA PHE A 64 -4.90 -9.94 -7.78
C PHE A 64 -5.75 -8.91 -8.52
N TRP A 65 -5.46 -8.62 -9.80
CA TRP A 65 -6.11 -7.54 -10.56
C TRP A 65 -7.62 -7.69 -10.66
N GLN A 66 -8.12 -8.93 -10.77
CA GLN A 66 -9.57 -9.20 -10.80
C GLN A 66 -10.31 -8.86 -9.49
N TYR A 67 -9.57 -8.73 -8.38
CA TYR A 67 -10.14 -8.39 -7.07
C TYR A 67 -10.11 -6.89 -6.79
N VAL A 68 -9.44 -6.09 -7.64
CA VAL A 68 -9.34 -4.64 -7.49
C VAL A 68 -10.43 -3.98 -8.34
N PRO A 69 -11.53 -3.48 -7.75
CA PRO A 69 -12.64 -2.91 -8.52
C PRO A 69 -12.21 -1.64 -9.27
N ASP A 70 -12.69 -1.47 -10.51
CA ASP A 70 -12.40 -0.29 -11.31
C ASP A 70 -13.12 0.96 -10.79
N ASP A 71 -14.31 0.81 -10.25
CA ASP A 71 -15.26 1.86 -9.89
C ASP A 71 -15.47 2.00 -8.37
N ALA A 72 -14.43 1.73 -7.55
CA ALA A 72 -14.54 1.92 -6.11
C ALA A 72 -14.84 3.40 -5.78
N PRO A 73 -16.02 3.69 -5.20
CA PRO A 73 -16.43 5.07 -4.96
C PRO A 73 -15.49 5.77 -3.97
N ASN A 74 -15.14 7.02 -4.28
CA ASN A 74 -14.31 7.89 -3.45
C ASN A 74 -12.87 7.40 -3.23
N ARG A 75 -12.43 6.31 -3.85
CA ARG A 75 -11.03 5.91 -3.86
C ARG A 75 -10.21 6.90 -4.67
N PHE A 76 -9.08 7.35 -4.13
CA PHE A 76 -8.23 8.33 -4.78
C PHE A 76 -7.46 7.72 -5.96
N MET A 77 -6.77 6.59 -5.74
CA MET A 77 -6.01 5.86 -6.77
C MET A 77 -6.30 4.36 -6.72
N LYS A 78 -6.42 3.71 -7.88
CA LYS A 78 -6.60 2.26 -7.99
C LYS A 78 -5.32 1.51 -7.62
N CYS A 79 -4.16 2.07 -8.01
CA CYS A 79 -2.85 1.45 -7.84
C CYS A 79 -2.31 1.50 -6.40
N GLU A 80 -2.83 2.42 -5.53
CA GLU A 80 -2.34 2.54 -4.15
C GLU A 80 -2.57 1.24 -3.38
N GLY A 81 -1.52 0.77 -2.70
CA GLY A 81 -1.52 -0.48 -1.94
C GLY A 81 -1.04 -1.71 -2.73
N TYR A 82 -0.91 -1.62 -4.05
CA TYR A 82 -0.57 -2.76 -4.91
C TYR A 82 0.79 -2.66 -5.60
N LEU A 83 1.47 -1.52 -5.47
CA LEU A 83 2.84 -1.33 -5.97
C LEU A 83 3.83 -1.86 -4.92
N PHE A 84 4.07 -3.18 -4.90
CA PHE A 84 4.78 -3.86 -3.81
C PHE A 84 6.16 -3.24 -3.52
N PRO A 85 6.47 -2.90 -2.25
CA PRO A 85 7.75 -2.29 -1.87
C PRO A 85 8.88 -3.32 -1.91
N ASP A 86 9.95 -3.02 -2.63
CA ASP A 86 11.19 -3.82 -2.70
C ASP A 86 12.30 -3.03 -3.40
N THR A 87 13.42 -3.69 -3.67
CA THR A 87 14.49 -3.21 -4.52
C THR A 87 14.40 -3.84 -5.90
N TYR A 88 14.19 -3.02 -6.92
CA TYR A 88 14.04 -3.43 -8.31
C TYR A 88 15.20 -2.97 -9.17
N GLU A 89 15.46 -3.67 -10.26
CA GLU A 89 16.37 -3.27 -11.32
C GLU A 89 15.56 -3.03 -12.60
N PHE A 90 15.57 -1.79 -13.09
CA PHE A 90 14.83 -1.38 -14.28
C PHE A 90 15.77 -1.13 -15.46
N LEU A 91 15.42 -1.61 -16.64
CA LEU A 91 16.09 -1.23 -17.87
C LEU A 91 15.70 0.21 -18.24
N THR A 92 16.67 1.01 -18.68
CA THR A 92 16.43 2.44 -18.96
C THR A 92 15.67 2.70 -20.26
N ASP A 93 15.53 1.71 -21.12
CA ASP A 93 14.86 1.77 -22.43
C ASP A 93 13.59 0.91 -22.50
N ASP A 94 13.00 0.58 -21.35
CA ASP A 94 11.79 -0.23 -21.27
C ASP A 94 10.50 0.65 -21.33
N THR A 95 9.36 0.02 -21.40
CA THR A 95 8.06 0.68 -21.45
C THR A 95 7.53 0.99 -20.05
N VAL A 96 6.70 2.04 -19.93
CA VAL A 96 6.02 2.38 -18.67
C VAL A 96 5.17 1.20 -18.17
N HIS A 97 4.53 0.48 -19.10
CA HIS A 97 3.77 -0.73 -18.77
C HIS A 97 4.65 -1.79 -18.07
N HIS A 98 5.84 -2.08 -18.58
CA HIS A 98 6.74 -3.03 -17.93
C HIS A 98 7.26 -2.53 -16.57
N TYR A 99 7.46 -1.23 -16.42
CA TYR A 99 7.82 -0.67 -15.11
C TYR A 99 6.74 -0.92 -14.08
N VAL A 100 5.48 -0.64 -14.40
CA VAL A 100 4.34 -0.92 -13.51
C VAL A 100 4.17 -2.42 -13.29
N ALA A 101 4.24 -3.21 -14.38
CA ALA A 101 4.14 -4.67 -14.34
C ALA A 101 5.16 -5.31 -13.38
N THR A 102 6.36 -4.72 -13.23
CA THR A 102 7.37 -5.21 -12.28
C THR A 102 6.88 -5.17 -10.83
N PHE A 103 6.21 -4.10 -10.42
CA PHE A 103 5.62 -3.99 -9.08
C PHE A 103 4.45 -4.94 -8.91
N TYR A 104 3.56 -5.01 -9.90
CA TYR A 104 2.36 -5.83 -9.85
C TYR A 104 2.67 -7.33 -9.90
N ALA A 105 3.63 -7.75 -10.71
CA ALA A 105 4.11 -9.13 -10.71
C ALA A 105 4.68 -9.53 -9.34
N HIS A 106 5.34 -8.59 -8.66
CA HIS A 106 5.87 -8.86 -7.33
C HIS A 106 4.74 -8.94 -6.30
N PHE A 107 3.77 -8.03 -6.34
CA PHE A 107 2.59 -8.12 -5.49
C PHE A 107 1.86 -9.45 -5.67
N ASP A 108 1.58 -9.84 -6.92
CA ASP A 108 0.88 -11.08 -7.27
C ASP A 108 1.62 -12.33 -6.75
N LYS A 109 2.95 -12.29 -6.80
CA LYS A 109 3.78 -13.37 -6.24
C LYS A 109 3.77 -13.42 -4.72
N GLN A 110 3.70 -12.26 -4.04
CA GLN A 110 3.72 -12.21 -2.59
C GLN A 110 2.35 -12.55 -1.98
N PHE A 111 1.25 -12.21 -2.66
CA PHE A 111 -0.09 -12.56 -2.22
C PHE A 111 -0.44 -13.96 -2.70
N THR A 112 -0.14 -14.96 -1.87
CA THR A 112 -0.17 -16.39 -2.23
C THR A 112 -1.58 -16.96 -2.29
N ASP A 113 -1.75 -18.12 -2.98
CA ASP A 113 -3.01 -18.90 -2.97
C ASP A 113 -3.52 -19.20 -1.56
N GLU A 114 -2.62 -19.31 -0.58
CA GLU A 114 -2.98 -19.56 0.82
C GLU A 114 -3.62 -18.32 1.45
N MET A 115 -3.13 -17.14 1.09
CA MET A 115 -3.72 -15.87 1.52
C MET A 115 -5.09 -15.64 0.86
N TYR A 116 -5.29 -16.01 -0.41
CA TYR A 116 -6.62 -15.98 -1.03
C TYR A 116 -7.61 -16.92 -0.34
N ARG A 117 -7.19 -18.13 0.03
CA ARG A 117 -8.03 -19.05 0.82
C ARG A 117 -8.37 -18.50 2.21
N GLU A 118 -7.44 -17.78 2.83
CA GLU A 118 -7.71 -17.14 4.12
C GLU A 118 -8.68 -15.96 3.99
N LEU A 119 -8.64 -15.19 2.89
CA LEU A 119 -9.66 -14.18 2.56
C LEU A 119 -11.06 -14.82 2.52
N GLU A 120 -11.22 -15.89 1.74
CA GLU A 120 -12.50 -16.59 1.61
C GLU A 120 -13.02 -17.12 2.95
N LYS A 121 -12.14 -17.71 3.74
CA LYS A 121 -12.48 -18.26 5.07
C LYS A 121 -12.96 -17.19 6.04
N GLN A 122 -12.39 -15.99 5.96
CA GLN A 122 -12.74 -14.86 6.84
C GLN A 122 -13.80 -13.93 6.25
N GLU A 123 -14.32 -14.24 5.06
CA GLU A 123 -15.28 -13.40 4.34
C GLU A 123 -14.77 -11.96 4.09
N LEU A 124 -13.44 -11.83 3.87
CA LEU A 124 -12.76 -10.56 3.59
C LEU A 124 -12.50 -10.40 2.10
N THR A 125 -12.45 -9.18 1.64
CA THR A 125 -11.99 -8.84 0.28
C THR A 125 -10.53 -8.42 0.28
N LEU A 126 -9.84 -8.60 -0.86
CA LEU A 126 -8.47 -8.14 -1.03
C LEU A 126 -8.32 -6.62 -0.77
N PRO A 127 -9.19 -5.74 -1.31
CA PRO A 127 -9.12 -4.31 -1.03
C PRO A 127 -9.26 -3.95 0.45
N GLU A 128 -10.11 -4.66 1.21
CA GLU A 128 -10.25 -4.44 2.65
C GLU A 128 -8.96 -4.78 3.39
N VAL A 129 -8.35 -5.91 3.07
CA VAL A 129 -7.10 -6.33 3.72
C VAL A 129 -5.96 -5.39 3.38
N ILE A 130 -5.80 -4.98 2.11
CA ILE A 130 -4.73 -4.07 1.69
C ILE A 130 -4.95 -2.66 2.27
N THR A 131 -6.21 -2.19 2.34
CA THR A 131 -6.52 -0.93 3.02
C THR A 131 -6.10 -1.00 4.49
N LEU A 132 -6.54 -2.03 5.22
CA LEU A 132 -6.15 -2.20 6.62
C LEU A 132 -4.63 -2.31 6.78
N ALA A 133 -3.97 -3.10 5.92
CA ALA A 133 -2.52 -3.28 5.95
C ALA A 133 -1.75 -1.96 5.78
N SER A 134 -2.25 -1.06 4.93
CA SER A 134 -1.62 0.26 4.76
C SER A 134 -1.68 1.10 6.04
N PHE A 135 -2.77 1.02 6.80
CA PHE A 135 -2.87 1.68 8.11
C PHE A 135 -1.98 1.03 9.17
N VAL A 136 -1.92 -0.30 9.20
CA VAL A 136 -0.99 -1.04 10.08
C VAL A 136 0.46 -0.65 9.78
N GLN A 137 0.83 -0.56 8.50
CA GLN A 137 2.15 -0.16 8.05
C GLN A 137 2.54 1.24 8.56
N GLU A 138 1.63 2.20 8.46
CA GLU A 138 1.88 3.59 8.85
C GLU A 138 1.85 3.82 10.37
N GLU A 139 1.09 3.01 11.12
CA GLU A 139 1.01 3.10 12.58
C GLU A 139 2.09 2.30 13.30
N ALA A 140 2.53 1.19 12.73
CA ALA A 140 3.52 0.30 13.31
C ALA A 140 4.72 0.07 12.36
N GLY A 141 4.54 -0.69 11.28
CA GLY A 141 5.59 -1.03 10.33
C GLY A 141 6.77 -1.76 10.98
N ASN A 142 6.48 -2.62 11.98
CA ASN A 142 7.48 -3.30 12.80
C ASN A 142 6.91 -4.59 13.42
N ASP A 143 7.53 -5.09 14.48
CA ASP A 143 7.10 -6.30 15.21
C ASP A 143 5.74 -6.16 15.93
N GLN A 144 5.15 -4.95 15.98
CA GLN A 144 3.82 -4.71 16.55
C GLN A 144 2.68 -4.78 15.53
N ASP A 145 2.97 -5.04 14.25
CA ASP A 145 1.97 -5.08 13.19
C ASP A 145 0.75 -5.94 13.55
N SER A 146 0.97 -7.14 14.08
CA SER A 146 -0.12 -8.05 14.46
C SER A 146 -0.96 -7.52 15.62
N ASN A 147 -0.37 -6.86 16.59
CA ASN A 147 -1.07 -6.26 17.72
C ASN A 147 -1.92 -5.06 17.27
N VAL A 148 -1.34 -4.17 16.46
CA VAL A 148 -2.04 -3.00 15.89
C VAL A 148 -3.17 -3.45 14.96
N ALA A 149 -2.91 -4.44 14.10
CA ALA A 149 -3.94 -5.02 13.23
C ALA A 149 -5.11 -5.61 14.03
N GLN A 150 -4.84 -6.28 15.15
CA GLN A 150 -5.88 -6.82 16.02
C GLN A 150 -6.76 -5.72 16.61
N VAL A 151 -6.16 -4.63 17.10
CA VAL A 151 -6.90 -3.48 17.62
C VAL A 151 -7.82 -2.89 16.53
N PHE A 152 -7.31 -2.67 15.33
CA PHE A 152 -8.13 -2.18 14.21
C PHE A 152 -9.24 -3.15 13.84
N ARG A 153 -8.98 -4.45 13.78
CA ARG A 153 -10.01 -5.46 13.50
C ARG A 153 -11.10 -5.49 14.57
N ASN A 154 -10.76 -5.34 15.85
CA ASN A 154 -11.74 -5.23 16.93
C ASN A 154 -12.63 -3.99 16.75
N ARG A 155 -12.07 -2.88 16.29
CA ARG A 155 -12.82 -1.65 15.99
C ARG A 155 -13.74 -1.81 14.78
N LEU A 156 -13.31 -2.56 13.77
CA LEU A 156 -14.06 -2.82 12.51
C LEU A 156 -15.11 -3.92 12.66
N ALA A 157 -15.05 -4.74 13.73
CA ALA A 157 -15.99 -5.84 13.95
C ALA A 157 -17.43 -5.34 14.10
N GLU A 158 -18.39 -6.11 13.60
CA GLU A 158 -19.81 -5.81 13.74
C GLU A 158 -20.20 -5.65 15.23
N GLY A 159 -20.91 -4.55 15.54
CA GLY A 159 -21.30 -4.24 16.92
C GLY A 159 -20.19 -3.66 17.79
N SER A 160 -19.02 -3.33 17.23
CA SER A 160 -17.95 -2.68 17.96
C SER A 160 -18.44 -1.37 18.61
N PRO A 161 -18.07 -1.10 19.87
CA PRO A 161 -18.38 0.18 20.52
C PRO A 161 -17.57 1.36 19.93
N TYR A 162 -16.55 1.07 19.11
CA TYR A 162 -15.62 2.04 18.52
C TYR A 162 -15.45 1.82 17.01
N PRO A 163 -16.50 1.99 16.17
CA PRO A 163 -16.52 1.53 14.78
C PRO A 163 -15.77 2.44 13.80
N LYS A 164 -14.74 3.14 14.24
CA LYS A 164 -13.91 4.05 13.44
C LYS A 164 -12.44 3.76 13.73
N LEU A 165 -11.55 3.85 12.73
CA LEU A 165 -10.12 3.62 12.96
C LEU A 165 -9.51 4.67 13.87
N GLN A 166 -9.84 5.95 13.68
CA GLN A 166 -9.31 7.10 14.44
C GLN A 166 -7.77 7.15 14.42
N SER A 167 -7.21 6.90 13.23
CA SER A 167 -5.79 6.99 12.94
C SER A 167 -5.46 8.35 12.33
N ASN A 168 -4.38 8.98 12.78
CA ASN A 168 -3.94 10.29 12.27
C ASN A 168 -3.26 10.18 10.90
N THR A 169 -2.84 8.99 10.49
CA THR A 169 -2.01 8.77 9.31
C THR A 169 -2.70 9.11 7.98
N SER A 170 -4.02 9.17 7.93
CA SER A 170 -4.75 9.49 6.69
C SER A 170 -5.13 10.95 6.52
N SER A 171 -5.71 11.61 7.55
CA SER A 171 -6.43 12.88 7.35
C SER A 171 -6.35 13.89 8.49
N TYR A 172 -5.56 13.68 9.51
CA TYR A 172 -5.57 14.54 10.69
C TYR A 172 -4.98 15.93 10.40
N VAL A 173 -5.68 16.99 10.83
CA VAL A 173 -5.43 18.37 10.39
C VAL A 173 -4.70 19.23 11.45
N GLN A 174 -4.39 18.73 12.63
CA GLN A 174 -4.00 19.62 13.72
C GLN A 174 -2.53 19.70 14.14
N SER A 175 -1.63 18.81 13.78
CA SER A 175 -0.24 18.99 14.27
C SER A 175 0.89 18.22 13.61
N ASP A 176 0.70 17.11 12.93
CA ASP A 176 1.80 16.40 12.30
C ASP A 176 1.54 16.23 10.79
N GLU A 177 1.95 17.25 10.06
CA GLU A 177 1.92 17.27 8.59
C GLU A 177 2.80 16.14 8.00
N ASP A 178 3.72 15.58 8.79
CA ASP A 178 4.74 14.65 8.32
C ASP A 178 4.22 13.23 8.00
N ASN A 179 3.08 12.80 8.53
CA ASN A 179 2.57 11.44 8.35
C ASN A 179 1.11 11.37 7.86
N ASN A 180 0.60 12.43 7.29
CA ASN A 180 -0.80 12.48 6.84
C ASN A 180 -0.89 12.31 5.33
N TYR A 181 -1.54 11.23 4.89
CA TYR A 181 -1.67 10.88 3.48
C TYR A 181 -2.36 11.97 2.65
N LEU A 182 -3.52 12.47 3.10
CA LEU A 182 -4.27 13.48 2.36
C LEU A 182 -3.50 14.80 2.23
N TRP A 183 -2.83 15.22 3.30
CA TRP A 183 -2.11 16.49 3.30
C TRP A 183 -0.82 16.44 2.48
N ASN A 184 -0.04 15.37 2.66
CA ASN A 184 1.30 15.29 2.06
C ASN A 184 1.29 14.79 0.61
N TRP A 185 0.29 14.01 0.23
CA TRP A 185 0.26 13.35 -1.07
C TRP A 185 -0.93 13.75 -1.93
N VAL A 186 -2.14 13.74 -1.38
CA VAL A 186 -3.37 14.02 -2.14
C VAL A 186 -3.55 15.52 -2.37
N ALA A 187 -3.31 16.37 -1.36
CA ALA A 187 -3.45 17.81 -1.50
C ALA A 187 -2.50 18.40 -2.57
N PRO A 188 -1.21 18.07 -2.59
CA PRO A 188 -0.33 18.51 -3.67
C PRO A 188 -0.75 18.05 -5.06
N TYR A 189 -1.29 16.83 -5.17
CA TYR A 189 -1.80 16.30 -6.43
C TYR A 189 -2.95 17.14 -7.00
N TYR A 190 -3.88 17.57 -6.15
CA TYR A 190 -4.97 18.49 -6.54
C TYR A 190 -4.56 19.98 -6.57
N GLY A 191 -3.34 20.29 -6.15
CA GLY A 191 -2.83 21.67 -6.07
C GLY A 191 -3.32 22.46 -4.84
N GLY A 192 -3.65 21.75 -3.76
CA GLY A 192 -3.96 22.31 -2.43
C GLY A 192 -5.12 21.59 -1.73
N TRP A 193 -5.12 21.64 -0.40
CA TRP A 193 -6.10 20.98 0.47
C TRP A 193 -7.55 21.31 0.09
N GLU A 194 -7.86 22.57 -0.15
CA GLU A 194 -9.20 23.03 -0.50
C GLU A 194 -9.70 22.56 -1.87
N LYS A 195 -8.79 22.02 -2.69
CA LYS A 195 -9.11 21.49 -4.02
C LYS A 195 -9.35 19.98 -4.01
N ILE A 196 -9.05 19.29 -2.91
CA ILE A 196 -9.41 17.88 -2.80
C ILE A 196 -10.94 17.77 -2.80
N PRO A 197 -11.54 16.95 -3.65
CA PRO A 197 -12.98 16.71 -3.63
C PRO A 197 -13.45 16.30 -2.23
N GLU A 198 -14.54 16.90 -1.76
CA GLU A 198 -15.05 16.68 -0.39
C GLU A 198 -15.38 15.22 -0.12
N ASN A 199 -15.92 14.52 -1.12
CA ASN A 199 -16.20 13.09 -1.03
C ASN A 199 -14.92 12.25 -0.79
N ILE A 200 -13.78 12.62 -1.38
CA ILE A 200 -12.50 11.96 -1.13
C ILE A 200 -12.02 12.29 0.29
N ARG A 201 -12.00 13.56 0.69
CA ARG A 201 -11.60 13.94 2.04
C ARG A 201 -12.39 13.19 3.11
N ASN A 202 -13.71 13.17 2.98
CA ASN A 202 -14.60 12.49 3.93
C ASN A 202 -14.39 10.98 3.95
N ALA A 203 -14.08 10.37 2.80
CA ALA A 203 -13.89 8.93 2.67
C ALA A 203 -12.56 8.42 3.25
N TYR A 204 -11.59 9.31 3.45
CA TYR A 204 -10.31 9.00 4.08
C TYR A 204 -10.19 9.56 5.51
N ASP A 205 -11.18 10.29 6.00
CA ASP A 205 -11.20 10.79 7.39
C ASP A 205 -11.65 9.70 8.35
N THR A 206 -10.68 9.04 8.98
CA THR A 206 -10.88 7.93 9.94
C THR A 206 -11.56 8.34 11.24
N TYR A 207 -11.73 9.64 11.50
CA TYR A 207 -12.47 10.16 12.64
C TYR A 207 -13.96 10.32 12.34
N THR A 208 -14.33 10.43 11.07
CA THR A 208 -15.72 10.62 10.64
C THR A 208 -16.29 9.41 9.92
N CYS A 209 -15.54 8.75 9.05
CA CYS A 209 -16.01 7.55 8.38
C CYS A 209 -16.13 6.36 9.36
N THR A 210 -17.17 5.56 9.17
CA THR A 210 -17.38 4.32 9.91
C THR A 210 -16.80 3.17 9.07
N GLY A 211 -16.04 2.27 9.69
CA GLY A 211 -15.39 1.18 8.98
C GLY A 211 -14.06 1.59 8.35
N LEU A 212 -13.68 0.93 7.27
CA LEU A 212 -12.47 1.21 6.50
C LEU A 212 -12.64 2.47 5.65
N PRO A 213 -11.56 3.26 5.45
CA PRO A 213 -11.50 4.28 4.42
C PRO A 213 -11.69 3.71 3.00
N ALA A 214 -11.87 4.61 2.02
CA ALA A 214 -12.17 4.23 0.64
C ALA A 214 -11.05 3.47 -0.08
N GLY A 215 -9.85 3.46 0.46
CA GLY A 215 -8.72 2.72 -0.08
C GLY A 215 -7.45 2.87 0.75
N PRO A 216 -6.37 2.21 0.32
CA PRO A 216 -5.06 2.28 0.98
C PRO A 216 -4.48 3.70 1.00
N ILE A 217 -3.59 3.95 1.95
CA ILE A 217 -2.86 5.23 2.12
C ILE A 217 -1.36 5.11 1.85
N SER A 218 -0.89 3.88 1.60
CA SER A 218 0.49 3.57 1.22
C SER A 218 0.56 2.15 0.64
N ASN A 219 1.75 1.75 0.17
CA ASN A 219 2.02 0.39 -0.27
C ASN A 219 2.66 -0.40 0.89
N PRO A 220 1.90 -1.30 1.56
CA PRO A 220 2.37 -2.01 2.73
C PRO A 220 3.35 -3.12 2.39
N GLY A 221 4.23 -3.46 3.33
CA GLY A 221 5.06 -4.65 3.27
C GLY A 221 4.30 -5.94 3.58
N LEU A 222 4.94 -7.08 3.31
CA LEU A 222 4.31 -8.39 3.49
C LEU A 222 3.89 -8.64 4.93
N ALA A 223 4.67 -8.19 5.92
CA ALA A 223 4.36 -8.35 7.34
C ALA A 223 3.04 -7.67 7.72
N ALA A 224 2.85 -6.42 7.30
CA ALA A 224 1.61 -5.67 7.54
C ALA A 224 0.41 -6.29 6.80
N ILE A 225 0.61 -6.82 5.57
CA ILE A 225 -0.45 -7.53 4.83
C ILE A 225 -0.86 -8.81 5.58
N GLN A 226 0.10 -9.62 6.04
CA GLN A 226 -0.18 -10.84 6.81
C GLN A 226 -0.85 -10.53 8.15
N ALA A 227 -0.40 -9.48 8.83
CA ALA A 227 -1.00 -9.01 10.08
C ALA A 227 -2.46 -8.55 9.86
N ALA A 228 -2.75 -7.79 8.82
CA ALA A 228 -4.10 -7.35 8.49
C ALA A 228 -5.02 -8.53 8.14
N LEU A 229 -4.50 -9.52 7.40
CA LEU A 229 -5.25 -10.70 6.98
C LEU A 229 -5.56 -11.63 8.16
N ALA A 230 -4.54 -11.99 8.97
CA ALA A 230 -4.68 -12.96 10.06
C ALA A 230 -3.71 -12.63 11.21
N PRO A 231 -4.03 -11.64 12.05
CA PRO A 231 -3.12 -11.17 13.09
C PRO A 231 -2.79 -12.28 14.10
N GLN A 232 -1.51 -12.44 14.37
CA GLN A 232 -0.99 -13.33 15.42
C GLN A 232 -0.64 -12.46 16.64
N CYS A 233 -1.66 -11.83 17.22
CA CYS A 233 -1.48 -10.88 18.31
C CYS A 233 -1.20 -11.57 19.66
N ASP A 234 -0.62 -10.82 20.58
CA ASP A 234 -0.47 -11.22 21.96
C ASP A 234 -1.85 -11.44 22.62
N GLU A 235 -1.92 -12.38 23.58
CA GLU A 235 -3.19 -12.74 24.23
C GLU A 235 -3.82 -11.53 24.96
N GLU A 236 -3.01 -10.68 25.55
CA GLU A 236 -3.43 -9.46 26.25
C GLU A 236 -4.04 -8.40 25.33
N VAL A 237 -3.64 -8.39 24.04
CA VAL A 237 -4.12 -7.41 23.04
C VAL A 237 -5.43 -7.86 22.38
N ARG A 238 -5.79 -9.13 22.45
CA ARG A 238 -6.92 -9.76 21.73
C ARG A 238 -8.23 -8.99 21.81
N ASP A 239 -8.54 -8.39 22.96
CA ASP A 239 -9.78 -7.65 23.21
C ASP A 239 -9.56 -6.14 23.34
N CYS A 240 -8.37 -5.62 22.93
CA CYS A 240 -8.06 -4.20 23.04
C CYS A 240 -8.65 -3.41 21.86
N TYR A 241 -9.06 -2.17 22.14
CA TYR A 241 -9.58 -1.22 21.15
C TYR A 241 -8.71 0.02 20.99
N PHE A 242 -7.68 0.16 21.81
CA PHE A 242 -6.80 1.33 21.81
C PHE A 242 -5.36 0.91 21.95
N PHE A 243 -4.48 1.68 21.33
CA PHE A 243 -3.05 1.63 21.58
C PHE A 243 -2.46 3.03 21.60
N VAL A 244 -1.31 3.18 22.21
CA VAL A 244 -0.50 4.40 22.20
C VAL A 244 0.97 3.99 22.24
N THR A 245 1.81 4.77 21.59
CA THR A 245 3.27 4.56 21.60
C THR A 245 3.93 5.68 22.39
N ASP A 246 4.84 5.32 23.30
CA ASP A 246 5.65 6.32 23.99
C ASP A 246 6.83 6.79 23.14
N LEU A 247 7.56 7.80 23.63
CA LEU A 247 8.73 8.38 22.96
C LEU A 247 9.92 7.39 22.81
N SER A 248 9.83 6.23 23.47
CA SER A 248 10.84 5.15 23.39
C SER A 248 10.42 4.05 22.42
N GLY A 249 9.25 4.18 21.80
CA GLY A 249 8.69 3.20 20.86
C GLY A 249 8.01 1.99 21.51
N HIS A 250 7.69 2.06 22.83
CA HIS A 250 6.91 1.02 23.48
C HIS A 250 5.43 1.23 23.24
N TYR A 251 4.72 0.13 22.93
CA TYR A 251 3.28 0.12 22.72
C TYR A 251 2.54 -0.28 23.99
N TYR A 252 1.47 0.45 24.28
CA TYR A 252 0.54 0.19 25.36
C TYR A 252 -0.85 -0.01 24.79
N TYR A 253 -1.52 -1.08 25.21
CA TYR A 253 -2.82 -1.48 24.70
C TYR A 253 -3.89 -1.37 25.77
N ALA A 254 -5.10 -0.94 25.40
CA ALA A 254 -6.20 -0.73 26.34
C ALA A 254 -7.55 -1.22 25.76
N LYS A 255 -8.40 -1.76 26.64
CA LYS A 255 -9.75 -2.24 26.28
C LYS A 255 -10.77 -1.12 26.29
N THR A 256 -10.56 -0.12 27.11
CA THR A 256 -11.50 1.00 27.29
C THR A 256 -10.81 2.34 27.09
N TYR A 257 -11.60 3.36 26.75
CA TYR A 257 -11.08 4.72 26.63
C TYR A 257 -10.54 5.27 27.96
N ALA A 258 -11.10 4.85 29.10
CA ALA A 258 -10.63 5.27 30.42
C ALA A 258 -9.24 4.66 30.77
N GLU A 259 -8.92 3.48 30.30
CA GLU A 259 -7.59 2.88 30.46
C GLU A 259 -6.55 3.50 29.51
N HIS A 260 -7.01 4.01 28.35
CA HIS A 260 -6.16 4.63 27.34
C HIS A 260 -5.71 6.05 27.71
N GLN A 261 -6.45 6.77 28.59
CA GLN A 261 -6.12 8.12 29.09
C GLN A 261 -5.09 8.09 30.23
#